data_1629fe23a541d5243fad5d743ca7d15b
#
_entry.id   1629fe23a541d5243fad5d743ca7d15b
#
_cell.length_a   1.000
_cell.length_b   1.000
_cell.length_c   1.000
_cell.angle_alpha   90.00
_cell.angle_beta   90.00
_cell.angle_gamma   90.00
#
_symmetry.space_group_name_H-M   'P 1'
#
loop_
_entity.id
_entity.type
_entity.pdbx_description
1 polymer ?
#
loop_
_entity_poly.entity_id
_entity_poly.type
_entity_poly.pdbx_seq_one_letter_code
_entity_poly.pdbx_strand_id
1 'polypeptide(L)'
;DALDMASENGESVAFTCAYAGNMKLLANLLRQMEKRYPQESISLLKELEHLLCSDASIFDSIAAKKSILSQYNHLCQHTVSGRKKEFSPLELAKDLEAKAEWLIDHLRRQEWLQLSENEGWYNSYYDNHGQQAEGEINGQIRMMLTGQVFAIMGNVATDEQITQITRSADHYLY
;
A
#
# COMPACT_ATOMS: atom_id res chain seq x y z
N ASP A 1 -0.98 10.05 13.33
CA ASP A 1 0.43 9.88 13.03
C ASP A 1 1.28 10.49 14.16
N ALA A 2 2.48 9.93 14.41
CA ALA A 2 3.37 10.40 15.47
C ALA A 2 4.19 11.64 15.06
N LEU A 3 4.09 12.08 13.81
CA LEU A 3 4.80 13.24 13.30
C LEU A 3 3.93 14.49 13.38
N ASP A 4 4.38 15.50 14.12
CA ASP A 4 3.67 16.78 14.27
C ASP A 4 3.37 17.44 12.92
N MET A 5 4.30 17.31 11.95
CA MET A 5 4.14 17.85 10.60
C MET A 5 3.04 17.16 9.77
N ALA A 6 2.56 16.00 10.20
CA ALA A 6 1.60 15.14 9.50
C ALA A 6 0.34 14.85 10.34
N SER A 7 0.09 15.62 11.42
CA SER A 7 -0.94 15.33 12.41
C SER A 7 -2.39 15.55 11.92
N GLU A 8 -2.59 16.39 10.91
CA GLU A 8 -3.93 16.75 10.41
C GLU A 8 -4.25 16.09 9.06
N ASN A 9 -3.41 16.30 8.06
CA ASN A 9 -3.63 15.86 6.68
C ASN A 9 -2.45 15.05 6.12
N GLY A 10 -1.53 14.64 6.99
CA GLY A 10 -0.37 13.88 6.57
C GLY A 10 -0.73 12.49 6.07
N GLU A 11 0.08 11.98 5.15
CA GLU A 11 -0.09 10.66 4.56
C GLU A 11 1.10 9.75 4.87
N SER A 12 0.83 8.49 5.17
CA SER A 12 1.87 7.50 5.43
C SER A 12 2.09 6.59 4.23
N VAL A 13 3.16 6.82 3.50
CA VAL A 13 3.64 5.94 2.43
C VAL A 13 4.13 4.61 3.01
N ALA A 14 4.76 4.66 4.19
CA ALA A 14 5.23 3.47 4.90
C ALA A 14 4.11 2.43 5.11
N PHE A 15 2.95 2.85 5.61
CA PHE A 15 1.81 1.94 5.76
C PHE A 15 1.25 1.46 4.42
N THR A 16 1.30 2.29 3.38
CA THR A 16 0.89 1.87 2.03
C THR A 16 1.77 0.73 1.51
N CYS A 17 3.08 0.77 1.76
CA CYS A 17 4.00 -0.33 1.47
C CYS A 17 3.61 -1.62 2.21
N ALA A 18 3.31 -1.53 3.51
CA ALA A 18 2.86 -2.67 4.29
C ALA A 18 1.55 -3.27 3.78
N TYR A 19 0.58 -2.42 3.43
CA TYR A 19 -0.70 -2.89 2.88
C TYR A 19 -0.55 -3.57 1.52
N ALA A 20 0.31 -3.06 0.64
CA ALA A 20 0.60 -3.71 -0.64
C ALA A 20 1.16 -5.12 -0.43
N GLY A 21 2.13 -5.28 0.47
CA GLY A 21 2.69 -6.57 0.85
C GLY A 21 1.66 -7.52 1.46
N ASN A 22 0.80 -7.02 2.35
CA ASN A 22 -0.26 -7.81 2.98
C ASN A 22 -1.30 -8.29 1.97
N MET A 23 -1.70 -7.46 1.00
CA MET A 23 -2.62 -7.86 -0.08
C MET A 23 -2.02 -9.00 -0.91
N LYS A 24 -0.72 -8.91 -1.24
CA LYS A 24 -0.02 -9.97 -1.99
C LYS A 24 0.07 -11.28 -1.21
N LEU A 25 0.34 -11.19 0.10
CA LEU A 25 0.36 -12.36 0.98
C LEU A 25 -1.01 -13.02 1.07
N LEU A 26 -2.07 -12.24 1.28
CA LEU A 26 -3.46 -12.74 1.32
C LEU A 26 -3.87 -13.38 0.00
N ALA A 27 -3.52 -12.78 -1.13
CA ALA A 27 -3.79 -13.35 -2.45
C ALA A 27 -3.11 -14.73 -2.61
N ASN A 28 -1.86 -14.86 -2.16
CA ASN A 28 -1.15 -16.14 -2.19
C ASN A 28 -1.83 -17.20 -1.30
N LEU A 29 -2.28 -16.83 -0.11
CA LEU A 29 -3.03 -17.73 0.78
C LEU A 29 -4.34 -18.21 0.15
N LEU A 30 -5.08 -17.30 -0.49
CA LEU A 30 -6.31 -17.64 -1.20
C LEU A 30 -6.07 -18.60 -2.37
N ARG A 31 -4.97 -18.43 -3.12
CA ARG A 31 -4.57 -19.37 -4.17
C ARG A 31 -4.17 -20.74 -3.62
N GLN A 32 -3.52 -20.80 -2.47
CA GLN A 32 -3.20 -22.06 -1.81
C GLN A 32 -4.48 -22.75 -1.30
N MET A 33 -5.43 -21.99 -0.77
CA MET A 33 -6.73 -22.48 -0.36
C MET A 33 -7.49 -23.11 -1.53
N GLU A 34 -7.57 -22.41 -2.67
CA GLU A 34 -8.22 -22.92 -3.89
C GLU A 34 -7.59 -24.24 -4.39
N LYS A 35 -6.25 -24.34 -4.35
CA LYS A 35 -5.54 -25.57 -4.72
C LYS A 35 -5.84 -26.74 -3.80
N ARG A 36 -5.99 -26.47 -2.49
CA ARG A 36 -6.18 -27.50 -1.49
C ARG A 36 -7.64 -27.92 -1.35
N TYR A 37 -8.56 -26.99 -1.54
CA TYR A 37 -9.98 -27.14 -1.36
C TYR A 37 -10.75 -26.57 -2.56
N PRO A 38 -10.62 -27.20 -3.74
CA PRO A 38 -11.29 -26.72 -4.95
C PRO A 38 -12.80 -26.72 -4.74
N GLN A 39 -13.46 -25.64 -5.18
CA GLN A 39 -14.89 -25.37 -5.04
C GLN A 39 -15.38 -24.95 -3.64
N GLU A 40 -14.52 -24.77 -2.66
CA GLU A 40 -14.90 -24.08 -1.44
C GLU A 40 -15.01 -22.57 -1.67
N SER A 41 -16.01 -21.95 -1.06
CA SER A 41 -16.22 -20.51 -1.07
C SER A 41 -15.87 -19.89 0.29
N ILE A 42 -15.68 -18.57 0.29
CA ILE A 42 -15.45 -17.81 1.52
C ILE A 42 -16.66 -16.94 1.79
N SER A 43 -17.26 -17.16 2.96
CA SER A 43 -18.44 -16.45 3.41
C SER A 43 -18.04 -15.13 4.09
N LEU A 44 -18.18 -14.02 3.40
CA LEU A 44 -17.84 -12.67 3.89
C LEU A 44 -19.10 -11.80 4.00
N LEU A 45 -18.98 -10.68 4.72
CA LEU A 45 -20.03 -9.67 4.74
C LEU A 45 -20.29 -9.12 3.34
N LYS A 46 -21.56 -9.02 2.98
CA LYS A 46 -21.99 -8.59 1.64
C LYS A 46 -21.45 -7.20 1.27
N GLU A 47 -21.28 -6.33 2.23
CA GLU A 47 -20.78 -4.98 2.04
C GLU A 47 -19.38 -4.95 1.41
N LEU A 48 -18.55 -5.95 1.63
CA LEU A 48 -17.22 -6.07 1.05
C LEU A 48 -17.23 -6.19 -0.48
N GLU A 49 -18.35 -6.61 -1.08
CA GLU A 49 -18.50 -6.66 -2.53
C GLU A 49 -18.24 -5.31 -3.20
N HIS A 50 -18.57 -4.20 -2.52
CA HIS A 50 -18.34 -2.85 -3.03
C HIS A 50 -16.85 -2.46 -3.13
N LEU A 51 -15.99 -3.15 -2.40
CA LEU A 51 -14.54 -2.95 -2.47
C LEU A 51 -13.86 -3.78 -3.56
N LEU A 52 -14.53 -4.82 -4.08
CA LEU A 52 -13.97 -5.64 -5.14
C LEU A 52 -14.01 -4.87 -6.46
N CYS A 53 -12.85 -4.74 -7.08
CA CYS A 53 -12.70 -4.01 -8.32
C CYS A 53 -11.64 -4.67 -9.19
N SER A 54 -12.08 -5.25 -10.29
CA SER A 54 -11.20 -5.87 -11.28
C SER A 54 -10.80 -4.92 -12.42
N ASP A 55 -11.31 -3.69 -12.44
CA ASP A 55 -10.99 -2.70 -13.47
C ASP A 55 -9.80 -1.83 -13.03
N ALA A 56 -8.65 -2.07 -13.63
CA ALA A 56 -7.41 -1.34 -13.34
C ALA A 56 -7.53 0.17 -13.61
N SER A 57 -8.43 0.61 -14.49
CA SER A 57 -8.65 2.04 -14.77
C SER A 57 -9.14 2.82 -13.55
N ILE A 58 -9.79 2.15 -12.61
CA ILE A 58 -10.27 2.75 -11.36
C ILE A 58 -9.08 3.11 -10.46
N PHE A 59 -8.00 2.35 -10.50
CA PHE A 59 -6.85 2.60 -9.64
C PHE A 59 -6.14 3.92 -9.96
N ASP A 60 -6.16 4.36 -11.21
CA ASP A 60 -5.59 5.64 -11.63
C ASP A 60 -6.50 6.84 -11.36
N SER A 61 -7.76 6.62 -11.05
CA SER A 61 -8.74 7.68 -10.79
C SER A 61 -8.96 7.91 -9.29
N ILE A 62 -8.44 9.02 -8.76
CA ILE A 62 -8.69 9.44 -7.37
C ILE A 62 -10.19 9.58 -7.11
N ALA A 63 -10.94 10.17 -8.05
CA ALA A 63 -12.38 10.37 -7.91
C ALA A 63 -13.15 9.05 -7.85
N ALA A 64 -12.78 8.06 -8.69
CA ALA A 64 -13.40 6.75 -8.69
C ALA A 64 -13.09 5.98 -7.38
N LYS A 65 -11.85 6.00 -6.91
CA LYS A 65 -11.47 5.41 -5.62
C LYS A 65 -12.23 6.04 -4.45
N LYS A 66 -12.31 7.37 -4.39
CA LYS A 66 -13.07 8.08 -3.36
C LYS A 66 -14.57 7.74 -3.41
N SER A 67 -15.14 7.60 -4.60
CA SER A 67 -16.56 7.21 -4.76
C SER A 67 -16.82 5.81 -4.20
N ILE A 68 -15.99 4.82 -4.52
CA ILE A 68 -16.11 3.46 -4.01
C ILE A 68 -15.99 3.42 -2.48
N LEU A 69 -14.98 4.09 -1.93
CA LEU A 69 -14.78 4.16 -0.48
C LEU A 69 -15.92 4.87 0.22
N SER A 70 -16.46 5.96 -0.36
CA SER A 70 -17.61 6.68 0.19
C SER A 70 -18.86 5.81 0.22
N GLN A 71 -19.11 5.05 -0.84
CA GLN A 71 -20.25 4.11 -0.89
C GLN A 71 -20.10 3.01 0.17
N TYR A 72 -18.92 2.39 0.26
CA TYR A 72 -18.64 1.38 1.27
C TYR A 72 -18.79 1.94 2.69
N ASN A 73 -18.20 3.09 2.98
CA ASN A 73 -18.29 3.74 4.29
C ASN A 73 -19.75 4.09 4.64
N HIS A 74 -20.54 4.56 3.68
CA HIS A 74 -21.97 4.84 3.92
C HIS A 74 -22.74 3.57 4.30
N LEU A 75 -22.45 2.44 3.66
CA LEU A 75 -23.10 1.15 3.99
C LEU A 75 -22.69 0.62 5.37
N CYS A 76 -21.49 0.94 5.85
CA CYS A 76 -20.93 0.44 7.11
C CYS A 76 -20.98 1.47 8.26
N GLN A 77 -21.53 2.67 8.05
CA GLN A 77 -21.38 3.83 8.94
C GLN A 77 -21.86 3.60 10.38
N HIS A 78 -22.99 2.91 10.57
CA HIS A 78 -23.58 2.66 11.88
C HIS A 78 -23.69 1.17 12.22
N THR A 79 -24.12 0.38 11.24
CA THR A 79 -24.27 -1.07 11.37
C THR A 79 -24.07 -1.71 10.00
N VAL A 80 -23.49 -2.91 10.00
CA VAL A 80 -23.50 -3.77 8.82
C VAL A 80 -24.76 -4.59 8.78
N SER A 81 -25.22 -5.00 7.59
CA SER A 81 -26.46 -5.76 7.42
C SER A 81 -26.44 -7.14 8.08
N GLY A 82 -25.28 -7.66 8.41
CA GLY A 82 -25.06 -9.04 8.87
C GLY A 82 -25.27 -10.10 7.78
N ARG A 83 -25.70 -9.70 6.59
CA ARG A 83 -25.85 -10.62 5.45
C ARG A 83 -24.49 -11.03 4.93
N LYS A 84 -24.36 -12.31 4.62
CA LYS A 84 -23.15 -12.87 4.03
C LYS A 84 -23.36 -13.17 2.55
N LYS A 85 -22.27 -13.12 1.82
CA LYS A 85 -22.17 -13.54 0.42
C LYS A 85 -20.99 -14.48 0.26
N GLU A 86 -21.16 -15.48 -0.57
CA GLU A 86 -20.10 -16.43 -0.91
C GLU A 86 -19.22 -15.83 -2.03
N PHE A 87 -17.92 -15.86 -1.83
CA PHE A 87 -16.91 -15.38 -2.75
C PHE A 87 -15.97 -16.51 -3.14
N SER A 88 -15.60 -16.54 -4.40
CA SER A 88 -14.56 -17.44 -4.88
C SER A 88 -13.19 -17.01 -4.34
N PRO A 89 -12.39 -17.92 -3.74
CA PRO A 89 -11.03 -17.60 -3.31
C PRO A 89 -10.18 -17.07 -4.46
N LEU A 90 -10.38 -17.59 -5.67
CA LEU A 90 -9.64 -17.17 -6.85
C LEU A 90 -9.99 -15.75 -7.32
N GLU A 91 -11.27 -15.36 -7.24
CA GLU A 91 -11.69 -13.98 -7.56
C GLU A 91 -11.15 -12.98 -6.54
N LEU A 92 -11.20 -13.32 -5.26
CA LEU A 92 -10.60 -12.49 -4.20
C LEU A 92 -9.09 -12.37 -4.37
N ALA A 93 -8.40 -13.46 -4.72
CA ALA A 93 -6.96 -13.44 -4.97
C ALA A 93 -6.60 -12.53 -6.13
N LYS A 94 -7.32 -12.60 -7.25
CA LYS A 94 -7.09 -11.74 -8.42
C LYS A 94 -7.30 -10.27 -8.11
N ASP A 95 -8.34 -9.94 -7.37
CA ASP A 95 -8.62 -8.56 -6.95
C ASP A 95 -7.49 -8.00 -6.06
N LEU A 96 -7.07 -8.76 -5.05
CA LEU A 96 -5.99 -8.36 -4.16
C LEU A 96 -4.64 -8.25 -4.88
N GLU A 97 -4.33 -9.16 -5.80
CA GLU A 97 -3.11 -9.09 -6.63
C GLU A 97 -3.09 -7.83 -7.49
N ALA A 98 -4.17 -7.55 -8.21
CA ALA A 98 -4.26 -6.38 -9.07
C ALA A 98 -4.05 -5.08 -8.28
N LYS A 99 -4.64 -4.97 -7.10
CA LYS A 99 -4.43 -3.83 -6.19
C LYS A 99 -3.00 -3.73 -5.68
N ALA A 100 -2.43 -4.86 -5.26
CA ALA A 100 -1.05 -4.90 -4.75
C ALA A 100 -0.04 -4.53 -5.84
N GLU A 101 -0.19 -5.07 -7.03
CA GLU A 101 0.69 -4.77 -8.17
C GLU A 101 0.62 -3.29 -8.55
N TRP A 102 -0.59 -2.73 -8.65
CA TRP A 102 -0.76 -1.31 -8.93
C TRP A 102 -0.10 -0.43 -7.85
N LEU A 103 -0.31 -0.76 -6.55
CA LEU A 103 0.30 -0.02 -5.44
C LEU A 103 1.82 -0.11 -5.48
N ILE A 104 2.39 -1.29 -5.67
CA ILE A 104 3.85 -1.49 -5.74
C ILE A 104 4.45 -0.68 -6.89
N ASP A 105 3.84 -0.74 -8.07
CA ASP A 105 4.31 0.01 -9.23
C ASP A 105 4.18 1.53 -9.03
N HIS A 106 3.08 1.97 -8.40
CA HIS A 106 2.89 3.38 -8.05
C HIS A 106 3.95 3.86 -7.07
N LEU A 107 4.17 3.12 -5.97
CA LEU A 107 5.18 3.44 -4.96
C LEU A 107 6.60 3.51 -5.56
N ARG A 108 6.96 2.55 -6.39
CA ARG A 108 8.27 2.54 -7.06
C ARG A 108 8.49 3.74 -7.95
N ARG A 109 7.46 4.24 -8.61
CA ARG A 109 7.57 5.38 -9.54
C ARG A 109 7.47 6.72 -8.85
N GLN A 110 6.67 6.85 -7.80
CA GLN A 110 6.33 8.13 -7.21
C GLN A 110 7.10 8.43 -5.93
N GLU A 111 7.45 7.39 -5.17
CA GLU A 111 7.98 7.57 -3.83
C GLU A 111 9.48 7.28 -3.72
N TRP A 112 10.10 6.79 -4.78
CA TRP A 112 11.53 6.57 -4.82
C TRP A 112 12.30 7.89 -4.97
N LEU A 113 13.16 8.20 -4.01
CA LEU A 113 14.04 9.37 -3.99
C LEU A 113 15.45 8.92 -4.37
N GLN A 114 15.89 9.27 -5.56
CA GLN A 114 17.26 8.99 -6.04
C GLN A 114 18.14 10.21 -5.74
N LEU A 115 19.11 10.06 -4.85
CA LEU A 115 20.03 11.13 -4.47
C LEU A 115 21.30 11.11 -5.31
N SER A 116 21.86 9.94 -5.54
CA SER A 116 23.02 9.70 -6.39
C SER A 116 22.87 8.38 -7.14
N GLU A 117 23.86 7.99 -7.94
CA GLU A 117 23.84 6.69 -8.64
C GLU A 117 23.74 5.49 -7.67
N ASN A 118 24.26 5.63 -6.46
CA ASN A 118 24.36 4.55 -5.47
C ASN A 118 23.53 4.75 -4.20
N GLU A 119 22.82 5.88 -4.08
CA GLU A 119 22.10 6.25 -2.89
C GLU A 119 20.67 6.66 -3.24
N GLY A 120 19.72 6.07 -2.55
CA GLY A 120 18.30 6.35 -2.70
C GLY A 120 17.49 5.63 -1.64
N TRP A 121 16.29 6.11 -1.43
CA TRP A 121 15.32 5.53 -0.50
C TRP A 121 13.90 5.95 -0.82
N TYR A 122 12.91 5.38 -0.15
CA TYR A 122 11.53 5.77 -0.32
C TYR A 122 11.15 6.94 0.60
N ASN A 123 10.42 7.92 0.07
CA ASN A 123 9.71 8.85 0.93
C ASN A 123 8.71 8.09 1.81
N SER A 124 8.74 8.30 3.12
CA SER A 124 7.90 7.57 4.08
C SER A 124 6.61 8.30 4.42
N TYR A 125 6.60 9.62 4.27
CA TYR A 125 5.49 10.47 4.70
C TYR A 125 5.34 11.72 3.85
N TYR A 126 4.10 12.19 3.77
CA TYR A 126 3.76 13.55 3.36
C TYR A 126 3.30 14.35 4.56
N ASP A 127 3.66 15.64 4.59
CA ASP A 127 3.26 16.56 5.64
C ASP A 127 1.79 17.03 5.46
N ASN A 128 1.32 17.92 6.35
CA ASN A 128 -0.02 18.50 6.29
C ASN A 128 -0.29 19.35 5.03
N HIS A 129 0.75 19.72 4.28
CA HIS A 129 0.70 20.50 3.04
C HIS A 129 0.92 19.65 1.79
N GLY A 130 1.04 18.33 1.94
CA GLY A 130 1.30 17.41 0.84
C GLY A 130 2.74 17.47 0.33
N GLN A 131 3.71 17.88 1.16
CA GLN A 131 5.12 17.89 0.83
C GLN A 131 5.79 16.62 1.37
N GLN A 132 6.74 16.08 0.61
CA GLN A 132 7.53 14.93 1.04
C GLN A 132 8.34 15.30 2.29
N ALA A 133 8.33 14.40 3.28
CA ALA A 133 9.04 14.60 4.55
C ALA A 133 10.53 14.23 4.47
N GLU A 134 10.95 13.57 3.40
CA GLU A 134 12.30 13.05 3.19
C GLU A 134 12.90 13.53 1.86
N GLY A 135 14.20 13.34 1.71
CA GLY A 135 14.99 13.83 0.57
C GLY A 135 15.86 15.01 0.95
N GLU A 136 16.25 15.81 -0.04
CA GLU A 136 16.99 17.06 0.21
C GLU A 136 16.01 18.21 0.47
N ILE A 137 15.94 18.66 1.72
CA ILE A 137 15.02 19.70 2.18
C ILE A 137 15.86 20.86 2.76
N ASN A 138 15.80 22.03 2.14
CA ASN A 138 16.56 23.22 2.56
C ASN A 138 18.08 22.97 2.70
N GLY A 139 18.66 22.20 1.79
CA GLY A 139 20.09 21.86 1.79
C GLY A 139 20.48 20.82 2.87
N GLN A 140 19.53 20.18 3.49
CA GLN A 140 19.74 19.09 4.45
C GLN A 140 19.10 17.80 3.95
N ILE A 141 19.84 16.70 4.09
CA ILE A 141 19.32 15.38 3.77
C ILE A 141 18.49 14.88 4.96
N ARG A 142 17.28 14.43 4.66
CA ARG A 142 16.37 13.79 5.62
C ARG A 142 16.01 12.40 5.16
N MET A 143 16.25 11.42 6.01
CA MET A 143 15.91 10.02 5.78
C MET A 143 15.29 9.44 7.06
N MET A 144 14.25 8.64 6.91
CA MET A 144 13.61 7.92 8.02
C MET A 144 13.71 6.41 7.77
N LEU A 145 14.23 5.69 8.76
CA LEU A 145 14.44 4.24 8.64
C LEU A 145 13.13 3.46 8.57
N THR A 146 12.09 3.90 9.28
CA THR A 146 10.81 3.18 9.39
C THR A 146 10.17 2.91 8.04
N GLY A 147 10.15 3.90 7.14
CA GLY A 147 9.59 3.73 5.80
C GLY A 147 10.33 2.71 4.97
N GLN A 148 11.65 2.68 5.10
CA GLN A 148 12.51 1.74 4.37
C GLN A 148 12.26 0.30 4.82
N VAL A 149 12.12 0.09 6.13
CA VAL A 149 11.75 -1.22 6.68
C VAL A 149 10.41 -1.70 6.09
N PHE A 150 9.40 -0.86 6.03
CA PHE A 150 8.11 -1.24 5.45
C PHE A 150 8.18 -1.47 3.93
N ALA A 151 8.98 -0.70 3.20
CA ALA A 151 9.19 -0.90 1.76
C ALA A 151 9.87 -2.24 1.47
N ILE A 152 10.84 -2.63 2.29
CA ILE A 152 11.52 -3.93 2.19
C ILE A 152 10.57 -5.07 2.59
N MET A 153 9.93 -4.98 3.76
CA MET A 153 9.00 -6.01 4.26
C MET A 153 7.79 -6.22 3.34
N GLY A 154 7.30 -5.15 2.73
CA GLY A 154 6.19 -5.18 1.79
C GLY A 154 6.57 -5.68 0.38
N ASN A 155 7.84 -6.04 0.14
CA ASN A 155 8.37 -6.36 -1.20
C ASN A 155 8.13 -5.25 -2.24
N VAL A 156 8.09 -4.00 -1.79
CA VAL A 156 8.04 -2.83 -2.65
C VAL A 156 9.44 -2.57 -3.21
N ALA A 157 10.46 -2.52 -2.35
CA ALA A 157 11.84 -2.31 -2.77
C ALA A 157 12.37 -3.51 -3.58
N THR A 158 13.08 -3.23 -4.68
CA THR A 158 13.85 -4.22 -5.44
C THR A 158 15.19 -4.50 -4.73
N ASP A 159 15.88 -5.57 -5.10
CA ASP A 159 17.21 -5.91 -4.53
C ASP A 159 18.23 -4.77 -4.73
N GLU A 160 18.19 -4.10 -5.88
CA GLU A 160 19.03 -2.93 -6.16
C GLU A 160 18.67 -1.76 -5.24
N GLN A 161 17.37 -1.50 -5.06
CA GLN A 161 16.89 -0.45 -4.17
C GLN A 161 17.23 -0.77 -2.70
N ILE A 162 17.13 -2.02 -2.27
CA ILE A 162 17.54 -2.45 -0.91
C ILE A 162 19.03 -2.14 -0.69
N THR A 163 19.87 -2.40 -1.68
CA THR A 163 21.30 -2.09 -1.62
C THR A 163 21.54 -0.58 -1.47
N GLN A 164 20.83 0.24 -2.24
CA GLN A 164 20.92 1.70 -2.17
C GLN A 164 20.37 2.25 -0.83
N ILE A 165 19.25 1.72 -0.34
CA ILE A 165 18.69 2.05 0.97
C ILE A 165 19.71 1.80 2.08
N THR A 166 20.36 0.62 2.05
CA THR A 166 21.36 0.26 3.07
C THR A 166 22.54 1.22 3.08
N ARG A 167 23.07 1.56 1.90
CA ARG A 167 24.16 2.56 1.78
C ARG A 167 23.74 3.94 2.27
N SER A 168 22.53 4.37 1.90
CA SER A 168 21.99 5.65 2.36
C SER A 168 21.81 5.69 3.88
N ALA A 169 21.32 4.59 4.47
CA ALA A 169 21.16 4.49 5.92
C ALA A 169 22.52 4.54 6.64
N ASP A 170 23.53 3.83 6.16
CA ASP A 170 24.90 3.88 6.71
C ASP A 170 25.52 5.29 6.62
N HIS A 171 25.17 6.04 5.56
CA HIS A 171 25.74 7.37 5.33
C HIS A 171 25.02 8.47 6.12
N TYR A 172 23.67 8.42 6.20
CA TYR A 172 22.87 9.55 6.73
C TYR A 172 22.26 9.31 8.10
N LEU A 173 22.25 8.07 8.61
CA LEU A 173 21.65 7.73 9.90
C LEU A 173 22.65 7.30 10.97
N TYR A 174 23.93 7.12 10.61
CA TYR A 174 25.02 6.74 11.53
C TYR A 174 26.10 7.80 11.65
#